data_8837adb80acdfd78e269a29d8c31b3d7
#
_entry.id   8837adb80acdfd78e269a29d8c31b3d7
#
_cell.length_a   1.000
_cell.length_b   1.000
_cell.length_c   1.000
_cell.angle_alpha   90.00
_cell.angle_beta   90.00
_cell.angle_gamma   90.00
#
_symmetry.space_group_name_H-M   'P 1'
#
loop_
_entity.id
_entity.type
_entity.pdbx_description
1 polymer ?
#
loop_
_entity_poly.entity_id
_entity_poly.type
_entity_poly.pdbx_seq_one_letter_code
_entity_poly.pdbx_strand_id
1 'polypeptide(L)'
;GANVRLEQTTIGCATNPKGEFLLKDIKEGTYTLRTSCLNYAPVTQKVSQSQKEMVIRLKSTTFNMDQVVVTGTGTHHKLKDSPVPVEVISQRDLQNANPSSFQDALVKLVPSISVQTTAMGTTLYVNGLPDKYLLVLINGKKVAGDISGSIDYDRINMDAVKRIEVLKGASSALYGSDAIAGVINIITDDPKSALNVSSNTRVSSHGRISESVNADANDGKLSAHLNYNYRTSDGWQLNPYEESKEELVETTKKPVYKNHSHNVSQTLSYAATERLSLHLNGN
;
A
#
# COMPACT_ATOMS: atom_id res chain seq x y z
N GLY A 1 5.00 27.66 -10.99
CA GLY A 1 5.72 27.31 -12.20
C GLY A 1 6.25 25.88 -12.16
N ALA A 2 6.54 25.31 -13.30
CA ALA A 2 7.20 24.03 -13.40
C ALA A 2 8.71 24.18 -13.22
N ASN A 3 9.35 23.18 -12.64
CA ASN A 3 10.80 23.12 -12.52
C ASN A 3 11.36 22.33 -13.71
N VAL A 4 12.30 22.92 -14.45
CA VAL A 4 12.92 22.36 -15.64
C VAL A 4 14.42 22.26 -15.41
N ARG A 5 15.00 21.06 -15.47
CA ARG A 5 16.45 20.87 -15.26
C ARG A 5 17.05 19.82 -16.20
N LEU A 6 18.30 20.01 -16.54
CA LEU A 6 19.11 18.99 -17.22
C LEU A 6 19.70 18.04 -16.18
N GLU A 7 19.37 16.76 -16.30
CA GLU A 7 19.92 15.74 -15.38
C GLU A 7 21.44 15.66 -15.49
N GLN A 8 22.09 15.33 -14.38
CA GLN A 8 23.54 15.26 -14.24
C GLN A 8 24.28 16.62 -14.46
N THR A 9 23.54 17.73 -14.40
CA THR A 9 24.10 19.08 -14.48
C THR A 9 23.51 19.98 -13.38
N THR A 10 24.09 21.15 -13.19
CA THR A 10 23.55 22.22 -12.32
C THR A 10 22.61 23.17 -13.07
N ILE A 11 22.36 22.93 -14.37
CA ILE A 11 21.56 23.81 -15.22
C ILE A 11 20.09 23.49 -15.05
N GLY A 12 19.31 24.49 -14.61
CA GLY A 12 17.86 24.39 -14.46
C GLY A 12 17.25 25.76 -14.20
N CYS A 13 15.94 25.85 -14.37
CA CYS A 13 15.16 27.04 -14.08
C CYS A 13 13.69 26.66 -13.75
N ALA A 14 12.96 27.61 -13.15
CA ALA A 14 11.51 27.53 -13.03
C ALA A 14 10.85 28.27 -14.19
N THR A 15 9.68 27.79 -14.63
CA THR A 15 8.87 28.50 -15.64
C THR A 15 8.26 29.77 -15.07
N ASN A 16 8.09 30.75 -15.90
CA ASN A 16 7.31 31.96 -15.58
C ASN A 16 5.79 31.65 -15.48
N PRO A 17 4.92 32.62 -15.11
CA PRO A 17 3.48 32.41 -15.03
C PRO A 17 2.81 31.96 -16.34
N LYS A 18 3.43 32.26 -17.50
CA LYS A 18 2.94 31.85 -18.82
C LYS A 18 3.40 30.43 -19.20
N GLY A 19 4.22 29.79 -18.36
CA GLY A 19 4.77 28.45 -18.61
C GLY A 19 6.05 28.47 -19.49
N GLU A 20 6.62 29.62 -19.76
CA GLU A 20 7.84 29.75 -20.56
C GLU A 20 9.08 29.56 -19.70
N PHE A 21 10.12 28.95 -20.27
CA PHE A 21 11.41 28.76 -19.62
C PHE A 21 12.57 29.01 -20.59
N LEU A 22 13.73 29.36 -20.03
CA LEU A 22 14.95 29.55 -20.79
C LEU A 22 16.13 28.94 -20.01
N LEU A 23 16.78 27.97 -20.64
CA LEU A 23 18.01 27.41 -20.12
C LEU A 23 19.18 28.07 -20.87
N LYS A 24 20.16 28.59 -20.14
CA LYS A 24 21.34 29.30 -20.65
C LYS A 24 22.60 28.43 -20.45
N ASP A 25 23.64 28.79 -21.16
CA ASP A 25 25.00 28.22 -21.00
C ASP A 25 25.10 26.70 -21.18
N ILE A 26 24.24 26.15 -22.07
CA ILE A 26 24.29 24.73 -22.40
C ILE A 26 25.42 24.48 -23.41
N LYS A 27 26.36 23.63 -23.06
CA LYS A 27 27.42 23.17 -23.97
C LYS A 27 26.84 22.27 -25.08
N GLU A 28 27.54 22.11 -26.16
CA GLU A 28 27.14 21.16 -27.21
C GLU A 28 27.05 19.74 -26.64
N GLY A 29 25.94 19.05 -26.96
CA GLY A 29 25.71 17.68 -26.50
C GLY A 29 24.22 17.32 -26.47
N THR A 30 23.97 16.07 -26.09
CA THR A 30 22.66 15.52 -25.84
C THR A 30 22.45 15.36 -24.33
N TYR A 31 21.36 15.84 -23.84
CA TYR A 31 21.04 15.88 -22.42
C TYR A 31 19.68 15.23 -22.14
N THR A 32 19.47 14.81 -20.93
CA THR A 32 18.16 14.39 -20.43
C THR A 32 17.53 15.57 -19.68
N LEU A 33 16.44 16.11 -20.25
CA LEU A 33 15.68 17.17 -19.64
C LEU A 33 14.56 16.58 -18.79
N ARG A 34 14.52 16.93 -17.52
CA ARG A 34 13.46 16.56 -16.60
C ARG A 34 12.63 17.79 -16.23
N THR A 35 11.32 17.69 -16.45
CA THR A 35 10.35 18.72 -16.10
C THR A 35 9.39 18.19 -15.06
N SER A 36 9.20 18.93 -13.96
CA SER A 36 8.30 18.57 -12.87
C SER A 36 7.49 19.77 -12.41
N CYS A 37 6.25 19.55 -12.04
CA CYS A 37 5.36 20.54 -11.48
C CYS A 37 4.48 19.87 -10.42
N LEU A 38 4.07 20.65 -9.42
CA LEU A 38 3.13 20.16 -8.40
C LEU A 38 1.82 19.75 -9.09
N ASN A 39 1.29 18.59 -8.73
CA ASN A 39 0.08 17.98 -9.31
C ASN A 39 0.19 17.58 -10.80
N TYR A 40 1.41 17.43 -11.32
CA TYR A 40 1.66 16.92 -12.67
C TYR A 40 2.68 15.78 -12.65
N ALA A 41 2.50 14.81 -13.53
CA ALA A 41 3.47 13.75 -13.74
C ALA A 41 4.77 14.35 -14.30
N PRO A 42 5.95 14.03 -13.73
CA PRO A 42 7.21 14.49 -14.29
C PRO A 42 7.42 13.89 -15.68
N VAL A 43 7.92 14.71 -16.59
CA VAL A 43 8.28 14.29 -17.96
C VAL A 43 9.78 14.34 -18.10
N THR A 44 10.34 13.26 -18.63
CA THR A 44 11.77 13.16 -18.96
C THR A 44 11.91 12.92 -20.46
N GLN A 45 12.73 13.74 -21.14
CA GLN A 45 12.96 13.60 -22.57
C GLN A 45 14.40 13.96 -22.93
N LYS A 46 14.91 13.34 -24.00
CA LYS A 46 16.24 13.67 -24.55
C LYS A 46 16.13 14.94 -25.37
N VAL A 47 17.07 15.84 -25.16
CA VAL A 47 17.17 17.14 -25.86
C VAL A 47 18.59 17.38 -26.30
N SER A 48 18.75 18.07 -27.43
CA SER A 48 20.06 18.49 -27.93
C SER A 48 20.18 20.01 -27.82
N GLN A 49 21.37 20.52 -27.62
CA GLN A 49 21.65 21.96 -27.53
C GLN A 49 21.22 22.71 -28.80
N SER A 50 21.23 22.05 -29.97
CA SER A 50 20.77 22.64 -31.23
C SER A 50 19.25 22.91 -31.30
N GLN A 51 18.46 22.34 -30.39
CA GLN A 51 17.01 22.50 -30.34
C GLN A 51 16.65 23.82 -29.65
N LYS A 52 16.29 24.84 -30.43
CA LYS A 52 16.04 26.22 -29.94
C LYS A 52 14.69 26.38 -29.24
N GLU A 53 13.69 25.61 -29.62
CA GLU A 53 12.34 25.68 -29.07
C GLU A 53 11.76 24.30 -28.84
N MET A 54 11.00 24.16 -27.78
CA MET A 54 10.29 22.93 -27.46
C MET A 54 9.03 23.21 -26.64
N VAL A 55 8.03 22.36 -26.80
CA VAL A 55 6.82 22.38 -25.99
C VAL A 55 6.75 21.10 -25.18
N ILE A 56 6.68 21.23 -23.85
CA ILE A 56 6.56 20.13 -22.92
C ILE A 56 5.14 20.14 -22.35
N ARG A 57 4.40 19.07 -22.63
CA ARG A 57 3.04 18.92 -22.11
C ARG A 57 3.09 18.02 -20.86
N LEU A 58 2.80 18.59 -19.71
CA LEU A 58 2.65 17.86 -18.46
C LEU A 58 1.23 17.31 -18.36
N LYS A 59 1.10 16.04 -17.99
CA LYS A 59 -0.19 15.44 -17.65
C LYS A 59 -0.49 15.71 -16.19
N SER A 60 -1.65 16.28 -15.89
CA SER A 60 -2.10 16.48 -14.51
C SER A 60 -2.15 15.12 -13.79
N THR A 61 -1.56 15.08 -12.58
CA THR A 61 -1.72 13.98 -11.62
C THR A 61 -2.79 14.31 -10.60
N THR A 62 -3.73 15.22 -10.94
CA THR A 62 -4.89 15.43 -10.08
C THR A 62 -5.47 14.09 -9.67
N PHE A 63 -5.85 13.99 -8.41
CA PHE A 63 -6.58 12.85 -7.84
C PHE A 63 -7.41 12.19 -8.91
N ASN A 64 -7.08 10.95 -9.23
CA ASN A 64 -7.71 10.27 -10.35
C ASN A 64 -9.15 9.95 -9.93
N MET A 65 -10.05 10.93 -10.08
CA MET A 65 -11.48 10.74 -9.83
C MET A 65 -12.08 9.67 -10.77
N ASP A 66 -11.33 9.31 -11.82
CA ASP A 66 -11.61 8.16 -12.67
C ASP A 66 -11.01 6.84 -12.13
N GLN A 67 -10.39 6.87 -10.94
CA GLN A 67 -9.92 5.66 -10.27
C GLN A 67 -11.11 4.73 -10.02
N VAL A 68 -10.98 3.50 -10.50
CA VAL A 68 -12.01 2.49 -10.31
C VAL A 68 -11.89 1.91 -8.90
N VAL A 69 -12.98 1.88 -8.17
CA VAL A 69 -13.11 1.26 -6.85
C VAL A 69 -14.11 0.13 -6.91
N VAL A 70 -14.01 -0.82 -6.01
CA VAL A 70 -14.90 -1.98 -5.90
C VAL A 70 -15.73 -1.89 -4.62
N THR A 71 -15.16 -1.28 -3.60
CA THR A 71 -15.78 -1.14 -2.28
C THR A 71 -16.92 -0.12 -2.33
N GLY A 72 -18.04 -0.47 -1.73
CA GLY A 72 -19.23 0.39 -1.68
C GLY A 72 -20.40 -0.10 -2.51
N THR A 73 -20.18 -0.86 -3.60
CA THR A 73 -21.26 -1.48 -4.38
C THR A 73 -20.98 -2.93 -4.78
N GLY A 74 -19.76 -3.43 -4.48
CA GLY A 74 -19.31 -4.76 -4.91
C GLY A 74 -19.01 -4.87 -6.42
N THR A 75 -19.14 -3.77 -7.16
CA THR A 75 -18.88 -3.72 -8.60
C THR A 75 -17.85 -2.63 -8.93
N HIS A 76 -17.14 -2.82 -10.04
CA HIS A 76 -16.18 -1.82 -10.52
C HIS A 76 -16.90 -0.55 -10.99
N HIS A 77 -16.63 0.57 -10.33
CA HIS A 77 -17.13 1.89 -10.75
C HIS A 77 -16.11 2.97 -10.42
N LYS A 78 -16.27 4.14 -11.00
CA LYS A 78 -15.37 5.26 -10.74
C LYS A 78 -15.60 5.79 -9.32
N LEU A 79 -14.53 6.20 -8.65
CA LEU A 79 -14.58 6.75 -7.29
C LEU A 79 -15.60 7.90 -7.17
N LYS A 80 -15.67 8.76 -8.20
CA LYS A 80 -16.63 9.88 -8.26
C LYS A 80 -18.11 9.45 -8.31
N ASP A 81 -18.38 8.26 -8.79
CA ASP A 81 -19.72 7.70 -8.97
C ASP A 81 -20.10 6.77 -7.80
N SER A 82 -19.21 6.66 -6.78
CA SER A 82 -19.50 5.86 -5.59
C SER A 82 -20.60 6.54 -4.75
N PRO A 83 -21.65 5.82 -4.38
CA PRO A 83 -22.74 6.36 -3.55
C PRO A 83 -22.30 6.60 -2.09
N VAL A 84 -21.17 6.08 -1.69
CA VAL A 84 -20.58 6.20 -0.36
C VAL A 84 -19.14 6.69 -0.44
N PRO A 85 -18.67 7.52 0.51
CA PRO A 85 -17.31 8.03 0.49
C PRO A 85 -16.30 6.90 0.70
N VAL A 86 -15.49 6.65 -0.31
CA VAL A 86 -14.38 5.69 -0.28
C VAL A 86 -13.07 6.47 -0.30
N GLU A 87 -12.23 6.27 0.69
CA GLU A 87 -10.87 6.76 0.68
C GLU A 87 -9.97 5.72 0.03
N VAL A 88 -9.12 6.15 -0.88
CA VAL A 88 -8.24 5.25 -1.62
C VAL A 88 -6.79 5.60 -1.32
N ILE A 89 -6.07 4.64 -0.75
CA ILE A 89 -4.63 4.70 -0.52
C ILE A 89 -3.96 4.01 -1.70
N SER A 90 -3.26 4.77 -2.52
CA SER A 90 -2.59 4.24 -3.70
C SER A 90 -1.29 3.52 -3.35
N GLN A 91 -0.77 2.71 -4.27
CA GLN A 91 0.55 2.09 -4.15
C GLN A 91 1.66 3.14 -3.94
N ARG A 92 1.52 4.30 -4.55
CA ARG A 92 2.46 5.42 -4.38
C ARG A 92 2.46 5.97 -2.96
N ASP A 93 1.27 6.09 -2.33
CA ASP A 93 1.15 6.55 -0.95
C ASP A 93 1.78 5.53 0.01
N LEU A 94 1.58 4.24 -0.24
CA LEU A 94 2.21 3.16 0.51
C LEU A 94 3.74 3.19 0.37
N GLN A 95 4.26 3.36 -0.85
CA GLN A 95 5.69 3.48 -1.08
C GLN A 95 6.31 4.71 -0.39
N ASN A 96 5.64 5.85 -0.45
CA ASN A 96 6.10 7.08 0.20
C ASN A 96 6.09 6.97 1.73
N ALA A 97 5.07 6.34 2.30
CA ALA A 97 4.94 6.14 3.74
C ALA A 97 5.88 5.04 4.28
N ASN A 98 6.37 4.16 3.38
CA ASN A 98 7.24 3.02 3.71
C ASN A 98 6.82 2.31 5.02
N PRO A 99 5.62 1.75 5.08
CA PRO A 99 5.10 1.16 6.29
C PRO A 99 5.82 -0.16 6.63
N SER A 100 5.98 -0.43 7.92
CA SER A 100 6.60 -1.66 8.40
C SER A 100 5.64 -2.85 8.44
N SER A 101 4.34 -2.60 8.43
CA SER A 101 3.26 -3.59 8.47
C SER A 101 1.98 -3.00 7.89
N PHE A 102 0.96 -3.83 7.73
CA PHE A 102 -0.36 -3.36 7.32
C PHE A 102 -0.97 -2.38 8.34
N GLN A 103 -0.86 -2.69 9.63
CA GLN A 103 -1.32 -1.80 10.69
C GLN A 103 -0.61 -0.45 10.66
N ASP A 104 0.71 -0.44 10.47
CA ASP A 104 1.52 0.78 10.35
C ASP A 104 1.10 1.62 9.14
N ALA A 105 0.78 0.96 8.00
CA ALA A 105 0.25 1.64 6.82
C ALA A 105 -1.08 2.35 7.13
N LEU A 106 -2.00 1.65 7.79
CA LEU A 106 -3.29 2.22 8.14
C LEU A 106 -3.17 3.40 9.11
N VAL A 107 -2.37 3.28 10.16
CA VAL A 107 -2.16 4.35 11.14
C VAL A 107 -1.52 5.60 10.50
N LYS A 108 -0.57 5.41 9.59
CA LYS A 108 0.10 6.53 8.91
C LYS A 108 -0.78 7.24 7.87
N LEU A 109 -1.66 6.49 7.22
CA LEU A 109 -2.37 6.97 6.03
C LEU A 109 -3.87 7.19 6.25
N VAL A 110 -4.44 6.65 7.34
CA VAL A 110 -5.87 6.78 7.66
C VAL A 110 -6.05 7.40 9.04
N PRO A 111 -6.32 8.71 9.13
CA PRO A 111 -6.34 9.42 10.42
C PRO A 111 -7.36 8.90 11.46
N SER A 112 -8.38 8.19 11.01
CA SER A 112 -9.42 7.61 11.88
C SER A 112 -9.02 6.25 12.49
N ILE A 113 -7.84 5.74 12.18
CA ILE A 113 -7.35 4.44 12.64
C ILE A 113 -6.26 4.65 13.69
N SER A 114 -6.38 3.93 14.78
CA SER A 114 -5.36 3.83 15.82
C SER A 114 -5.09 2.37 16.16
N VAL A 115 -3.95 2.12 16.79
CA VAL A 115 -3.50 0.79 17.17
C VAL A 115 -3.21 0.77 18.66
N GLN A 116 -3.69 -0.24 19.34
CA GLN A 116 -3.34 -0.53 20.73
C GLN A 116 -2.64 -1.89 20.79
N THR A 117 -1.41 -1.90 21.30
CA THR A 117 -0.64 -3.14 21.52
C THR A 117 -0.70 -3.50 23.00
N THR A 118 -1.11 -4.72 23.28
CA THR A 118 -1.18 -5.31 24.62
C THR A 118 -0.37 -6.61 24.67
N ALA A 119 -0.27 -7.23 25.83
CA ALA A 119 0.33 -8.55 25.98
C ALA A 119 -0.42 -9.64 25.18
N MET A 120 -1.71 -9.44 24.91
CA MET A 120 -2.57 -10.38 24.17
C MET A 120 -2.53 -10.17 22.65
N GLY A 121 -1.81 -9.14 22.18
CA GLY A 121 -1.70 -8.83 20.75
C GLY A 121 -1.98 -7.37 20.43
N THR A 122 -2.12 -7.11 19.14
CA THR A 122 -2.36 -5.78 18.59
C THR A 122 -3.77 -5.68 18.03
N THR A 123 -4.54 -4.71 18.52
CA THR A 123 -5.92 -4.43 18.10
C THR A 123 -5.97 -3.12 17.35
N LEU A 124 -6.62 -3.10 16.20
CA LEU A 124 -6.96 -1.89 15.45
C LEU A 124 -8.26 -1.28 15.99
N TYR A 125 -8.28 0.03 16.05
CA TYR A 125 -9.48 0.81 16.38
C TYR A 125 -9.79 1.74 15.22
N VAL A 126 -11.04 1.74 14.77
CA VAL A 126 -11.55 2.64 13.73
C VAL A 126 -12.60 3.54 14.37
N ASN A 127 -12.37 4.84 14.41
CA ASN A 127 -13.25 5.79 15.12
C ASN A 127 -13.55 5.37 16.57
N GLY A 128 -12.59 4.76 17.27
CA GLY A 128 -12.76 4.27 18.64
C GLY A 128 -13.45 2.92 18.78
N LEU A 129 -13.89 2.30 17.70
CA LEU A 129 -14.47 0.95 17.69
C LEU A 129 -13.37 -0.09 17.39
N PRO A 130 -13.31 -1.20 18.14
CA PRO A 130 -12.34 -2.26 17.90
C PRO A 130 -12.58 -3.00 16.56
N ASP A 131 -11.55 -3.65 16.08
CA ASP A 131 -11.49 -4.30 14.77
C ASP A 131 -12.50 -5.45 14.55
N LYS A 132 -13.07 -6.00 15.61
CA LYS A 132 -14.20 -6.96 15.49
C LYS A 132 -15.44 -6.38 14.80
N TYR A 133 -15.54 -5.04 14.71
CA TYR A 133 -16.58 -4.31 13.98
C TYR A 133 -16.10 -3.78 12.62
N LEU A 134 -14.87 -4.12 12.22
CA LEU A 134 -14.24 -3.73 10.98
C LEU A 134 -14.19 -4.93 10.03
N LEU A 135 -14.79 -4.79 8.87
CA LEU A 135 -14.70 -5.81 7.84
C LEU A 135 -13.43 -5.60 7.01
N VAL A 136 -12.55 -6.58 7.00
CA VAL A 136 -11.35 -6.58 6.15
C VAL A 136 -11.53 -7.57 5.02
N LEU A 137 -11.30 -7.08 3.81
CA LEU A 137 -11.42 -7.84 2.58
C LEU A 137 -10.09 -7.86 1.83
N ILE A 138 -9.81 -8.94 1.11
CA ILE A 138 -8.77 -9.01 0.08
C ILE A 138 -9.47 -9.34 -1.23
N ASN A 139 -9.37 -8.44 -2.21
CA ASN A 139 -10.05 -8.54 -3.50
C ASN A 139 -11.56 -8.83 -3.35
N GLY A 140 -12.19 -8.17 -2.38
CA GLY A 140 -13.62 -8.34 -2.10
C GLY A 140 -14.01 -9.59 -1.29
N LYS A 141 -13.05 -10.46 -0.92
CA LYS A 141 -13.29 -11.65 -0.10
C LYS A 141 -12.93 -11.38 1.35
N LYS A 142 -13.79 -11.74 2.29
CA LYS A 142 -13.58 -11.56 3.74
C LYS A 142 -12.34 -12.32 4.20
N VAL A 143 -11.46 -11.63 4.91
CA VAL A 143 -10.34 -12.27 5.61
C VAL A 143 -10.89 -13.00 6.83
N ALA A 144 -10.61 -14.29 6.94
CA ALA A 144 -11.00 -15.08 8.09
C ALA A 144 -10.19 -14.65 9.31
N GLY A 145 -10.87 -14.38 10.42
CA GLY A 145 -10.26 -14.24 11.74
C GLY A 145 -9.99 -15.59 12.41
N ASP A 146 -9.34 -15.55 13.55
CA ASP A 146 -9.22 -16.69 14.45
C ASP A 146 -10.55 -16.99 15.18
N ILE A 147 -10.53 -17.95 16.11
CA ILE A 147 -11.72 -18.35 16.89
C ILE A 147 -12.27 -17.18 17.72
N SER A 148 -11.45 -16.20 18.08
CA SER A 148 -11.85 -14.99 18.81
C SER A 148 -12.41 -13.89 17.92
N GLY A 149 -12.36 -14.07 16.59
CA GLY A 149 -12.73 -13.08 15.58
C GLY A 149 -11.61 -12.06 15.31
N SER A 150 -10.45 -12.22 15.92
CA SER A 150 -9.28 -11.36 15.68
C SER A 150 -8.64 -11.71 14.34
N ILE A 151 -8.27 -10.68 13.58
CA ILE A 151 -7.58 -10.84 12.29
C ILE A 151 -6.07 -10.77 12.52
N ASP A 152 -5.36 -11.79 12.06
CA ASP A 152 -3.91 -11.75 12.00
C ASP A 152 -3.47 -10.90 10.79
N TYR A 153 -3.32 -9.60 11.03
CA TYR A 153 -2.89 -8.63 10.02
C TYR A 153 -1.48 -8.87 9.49
N ASP A 154 -0.68 -9.64 10.21
CA ASP A 154 0.67 -9.98 9.81
C ASP A 154 0.70 -10.96 8.62
N ARG A 155 -0.41 -11.60 8.32
CA ARG A 155 -0.57 -12.42 7.10
C ARG A 155 -0.74 -11.60 5.83
N ILE A 156 -1.05 -10.30 5.95
CA ILE A 156 -1.27 -9.44 4.79
C ILE A 156 0.08 -9.09 4.18
N ASN A 157 0.30 -9.53 2.95
CA ASN A 157 1.51 -9.20 2.20
C ASN A 157 1.39 -7.79 1.60
N MET A 158 2.11 -6.83 2.18
CA MET A 158 2.12 -5.44 1.73
C MET A 158 2.76 -5.23 0.35
N ASP A 159 3.67 -6.11 -0.07
CA ASP A 159 4.37 -5.99 -1.36
C ASP A 159 3.44 -6.28 -2.55
N ALA A 160 2.40 -7.09 -2.33
CA ALA A 160 1.38 -7.38 -3.34
C ALA A 160 0.26 -6.33 -3.41
N VAL A 161 0.23 -5.37 -2.50
CA VAL A 161 -0.87 -4.39 -2.41
C VAL A 161 -0.74 -3.33 -3.48
N LYS A 162 -1.74 -3.26 -4.36
CA LYS A 162 -1.90 -2.21 -5.37
C LYS A 162 -2.51 -0.94 -4.80
N ARG A 163 -3.53 -1.09 -3.97
CA ARG A 163 -4.21 -0.03 -3.25
C ARG A 163 -5.02 -0.59 -2.10
N ILE A 164 -5.36 0.27 -1.15
CA ILE A 164 -6.29 -0.04 -0.08
C ILE A 164 -7.48 0.91 -0.23
N GLU A 165 -8.69 0.36 -0.25
CA GLU A 165 -9.94 1.09 -0.28
C GLU A 165 -10.55 1.07 1.12
N VAL A 166 -10.78 2.25 1.71
CA VAL A 166 -11.31 2.41 3.07
C VAL A 166 -12.68 3.06 3.00
N LEU A 167 -13.69 2.33 3.39
CA LEU A 167 -15.06 2.81 3.54
C LEU A 167 -15.30 3.12 5.01
N LYS A 168 -15.42 4.41 5.33
CA LYS A 168 -15.59 4.89 6.71
C LYS A 168 -17.07 4.90 7.12
N GLY A 169 -17.32 4.56 8.37
CA GLY A 169 -18.67 4.58 8.95
C GLY A 169 -19.46 3.31 8.72
N ALA A 170 -20.70 3.34 9.16
CA ALA A 170 -21.57 2.17 9.14
C ALA A 170 -21.92 1.73 7.71
N SER A 171 -21.36 0.61 7.31
CA SER A 171 -21.58 0.00 5.99
C SER A 171 -22.37 -1.32 6.11
N SER A 172 -23.02 -1.52 7.25
CA SER A 172 -23.78 -2.73 7.56
C SER A 172 -24.92 -3.02 6.58
N ALA A 173 -25.46 -1.99 5.93
CA ALA A 173 -26.47 -2.15 4.90
C ALA A 173 -25.95 -2.89 3.65
N LEU A 174 -24.65 -2.78 3.36
CA LEU A 174 -24.01 -3.42 2.21
C LEU A 174 -23.27 -4.70 2.56
N TYR A 175 -22.69 -4.75 3.76
CA TYR A 175 -21.72 -5.77 4.15
C TYR A 175 -22.11 -6.54 5.43
N GLY A 176 -23.27 -6.25 6.01
CA GLY A 176 -23.74 -6.90 7.24
C GLY A 176 -23.18 -6.32 8.53
N SER A 177 -23.42 -7.01 9.65
CA SER A 177 -23.08 -6.55 11.02
C SER A 177 -21.58 -6.38 11.27
N ASP A 178 -20.75 -7.02 10.49
CA ASP A 178 -19.29 -6.97 10.67
C ASP A 178 -18.68 -5.63 10.20
N ALA A 179 -19.45 -4.80 9.49
CA ALA A 179 -19.00 -3.54 8.89
C ALA A 179 -19.55 -2.29 9.61
N ILE A 180 -19.72 -2.33 10.94
CA ILE A 180 -20.23 -1.21 11.73
C ILE A 180 -19.21 -0.07 11.80
N ALA A 181 -17.92 -0.40 12.02
CA ALA A 181 -16.84 0.57 12.06
C ALA A 181 -16.38 1.01 10.66
N GLY A 182 -16.63 0.19 9.65
CA GLY A 182 -16.25 0.42 8.26
C GLY A 182 -15.80 -0.84 7.55
N VAL A 183 -15.31 -0.66 6.32
CA VAL A 183 -14.75 -1.72 5.47
C VAL A 183 -13.38 -1.31 4.99
N ILE A 184 -12.43 -2.20 5.06
CA ILE A 184 -11.11 -2.06 4.42
C ILE A 184 -11.00 -3.15 3.36
N ASN A 185 -10.84 -2.76 2.10
CA ASN A 185 -10.65 -3.70 1.01
C ASN A 185 -9.25 -3.53 0.41
N ILE A 186 -8.44 -4.55 0.53
CA ILE A 186 -7.09 -4.62 0.02
C ILE A 186 -7.16 -5.16 -1.39
N ILE A 187 -6.77 -4.34 -2.35
CA ILE A 187 -6.72 -4.74 -3.76
C ILE A 187 -5.28 -5.09 -4.09
N THR A 188 -5.06 -6.31 -4.53
CA THR A 188 -3.75 -6.77 -4.98
C THR A 188 -3.59 -6.56 -6.49
N ASP A 189 -2.36 -6.51 -6.96
CA ASP A 189 -2.08 -6.43 -8.39
C ASP A 189 -2.26 -7.81 -9.04
N ASP A 190 -2.81 -7.81 -10.24
CA ASP A 190 -2.75 -8.99 -11.09
C ASP A 190 -1.37 -9.05 -11.78
N PRO A 191 -0.76 -10.24 -11.88
CA PRO A 191 0.51 -10.41 -12.59
C PRO A 191 0.40 -9.89 -14.03
N LYS A 192 1.27 -8.96 -14.41
CA LYS A 192 1.28 -8.35 -15.76
C LYS A 192 2.41 -8.87 -16.65
N SER A 193 3.46 -9.36 -16.02
CA SER A 193 4.64 -9.87 -16.71
C SER A 193 4.56 -11.37 -16.92
N ALA A 194 5.17 -11.88 -17.99
CA ALA A 194 5.26 -13.31 -18.24
C ALA A 194 5.89 -14.06 -17.06
N LEU A 195 6.89 -13.46 -16.44
CA LEU A 195 7.49 -13.91 -15.18
C LEU A 195 8.06 -12.70 -14.42
N ASN A 196 7.77 -12.61 -13.13
CA ASN A 196 8.38 -11.65 -12.23
C ASN A 196 8.68 -12.33 -10.90
N VAL A 197 9.90 -12.18 -10.41
CA VAL A 197 10.30 -12.67 -9.09
C VAL A 197 10.88 -11.48 -8.32
N SER A 198 10.41 -11.26 -7.13
CA SER A 198 10.89 -10.21 -6.25
C SER A 198 11.11 -10.74 -4.83
N SER A 199 12.11 -10.21 -4.17
CA SER A 199 12.40 -10.48 -2.76
C SER A 199 12.54 -9.15 -2.03
N ASN A 200 12.02 -9.10 -0.81
CA ASN A 200 12.11 -7.94 0.06
C ASN A 200 12.46 -8.39 1.48
N THR A 201 13.65 -7.97 1.92
CA THR A 201 14.15 -8.23 3.28
C THR A 201 14.06 -6.94 4.09
N ARG A 202 13.41 -7.00 5.23
CA ARG A 202 13.31 -5.88 6.17
C ARG A 202 13.82 -6.30 7.54
N VAL A 203 14.69 -5.48 8.10
CA VAL A 203 15.19 -5.63 9.46
C VAL A 203 14.78 -4.41 10.27
N SER A 204 14.28 -4.63 11.46
CA SER A 204 13.85 -3.54 12.36
C SER A 204 14.21 -3.85 13.82
N SER A 205 13.84 -2.96 14.74
CA SER A 205 14.10 -3.10 16.17
C SER A 205 13.53 -4.41 16.74
N HIS A 206 14.04 -4.83 17.89
CA HIS A 206 13.64 -6.04 18.63
C HIS A 206 13.91 -7.35 17.89
N GLY A 207 14.99 -7.40 17.11
CA GLY A 207 15.37 -8.59 16.32
C GLY A 207 14.32 -8.97 15.28
N ARG A 208 13.50 -8.01 14.84
CA ARG A 208 12.44 -8.27 13.87
C ARG A 208 13.02 -8.35 12.46
N ILE A 209 12.87 -9.51 11.84
CA ILE A 209 13.25 -9.74 10.45
C ILE A 209 11.99 -10.19 9.71
N SER A 210 11.75 -9.59 8.57
CA SER A 210 10.71 -10.01 7.63
C SER A 210 11.33 -10.23 6.27
N GLU A 211 11.13 -11.40 5.72
CA GLU A 211 11.56 -11.80 4.38
C GLU A 211 10.31 -12.16 3.58
N SER A 212 10.12 -11.53 2.42
CA SER A 212 9.06 -11.90 1.50
C SER A 212 9.61 -12.20 0.11
N VAL A 213 9.16 -13.30 -0.46
CA VAL A 213 9.47 -13.70 -1.83
C VAL A 213 8.17 -13.82 -2.59
N ASN A 214 8.08 -13.09 -3.69
CA ASN A 214 6.93 -13.12 -4.58
C ASN A 214 7.36 -13.67 -5.94
N ALA A 215 6.56 -14.56 -6.50
CA ALA A 215 6.74 -15.07 -7.85
C ALA A 215 5.40 -14.93 -8.60
N ASP A 216 5.43 -14.19 -9.68
CA ASP A 216 4.28 -13.90 -10.54
C ASP A 216 4.53 -14.49 -11.91
N ALA A 217 3.54 -15.12 -12.50
CA ALA A 217 3.58 -15.60 -13.87
C ALA A 217 2.25 -15.30 -14.57
N ASN A 218 2.31 -14.89 -15.85
CA ASN A 218 1.12 -14.62 -16.64
C ASN A 218 1.41 -14.88 -18.12
N ASP A 219 0.62 -15.75 -18.77
CA ASP A 219 0.67 -16.04 -20.19
C ASP A 219 -0.50 -15.44 -20.99
N GLY A 220 -1.32 -14.61 -20.33
CA GLY A 220 -2.52 -13.98 -20.88
C GLY A 220 -3.82 -14.77 -20.62
N LYS A 221 -3.77 -16.09 -20.45
CA LYS A 221 -4.91 -16.93 -20.06
C LYS A 221 -4.79 -17.43 -18.63
N LEU A 222 -3.61 -17.83 -18.25
CA LEU A 222 -3.29 -18.32 -16.93
C LEU A 222 -2.43 -17.28 -16.21
N SER A 223 -2.84 -16.84 -15.03
CA SER A 223 -2.01 -16.06 -14.12
C SER A 223 -1.85 -16.80 -12.80
N ALA A 224 -0.63 -16.82 -12.31
CA ALA A 224 -0.25 -17.42 -11.05
C ALA A 224 0.52 -16.42 -10.20
N HIS A 225 0.17 -16.33 -8.93
CA HIS A 225 0.88 -15.57 -7.92
C HIS A 225 1.19 -16.49 -6.75
N LEU A 226 2.46 -16.56 -6.38
CA LEU A 226 2.95 -17.26 -5.21
C LEU A 226 3.68 -16.26 -4.32
N ASN A 227 3.31 -16.20 -3.07
CA ASN A 227 4.03 -15.45 -2.05
C ASN A 227 4.45 -16.35 -0.92
N TYR A 228 5.68 -16.22 -0.50
CA TYR A 228 6.20 -16.77 0.76
C TYR A 228 6.67 -15.61 1.63
N ASN A 229 6.23 -15.60 2.88
CA ASN A 229 6.64 -14.59 3.85
C ASN A 229 7.10 -15.28 5.13
N TYR A 230 8.33 -14.99 5.52
CA TYR A 230 8.91 -15.38 6.80
C TYR A 230 9.05 -14.17 7.71
N ARG A 231 8.66 -14.30 8.97
CA ARG A 231 8.83 -13.27 9.97
C ARG A 231 9.36 -13.86 11.25
N THR A 232 10.22 -13.10 11.93
CA THR A 232 10.67 -13.41 13.27
C THR A 232 10.79 -12.15 14.11
N SER A 233 10.68 -12.29 15.41
CA SER A 233 10.87 -11.23 16.40
C SER A 233 11.38 -11.83 17.70
N ASP A 234 12.33 -11.15 18.35
CA ASP A 234 12.81 -11.55 19.67
C ASP A 234 11.87 -11.16 20.83
N GLY A 235 10.72 -10.57 20.48
CA GLY A 235 9.80 -10.00 21.43
C GLY A 235 10.35 -8.72 22.08
N TRP A 236 9.51 -8.05 22.83
CA TRP A 236 9.94 -6.83 23.53
C TRP A 236 9.15 -6.62 24.83
N GLN A 237 9.72 -5.77 25.64
CA GLN A 237 9.17 -5.32 26.89
C GLN A 237 8.28 -4.11 26.66
N LEU A 238 7.06 -4.12 27.22
CA LEU A 238 6.12 -3.00 27.12
C LEU A 238 6.37 -1.96 28.23
N ASN A 239 6.78 -2.41 29.40
CA ASN A 239 7.07 -1.58 30.56
C ASN A 239 8.31 -2.12 31.28
N PRO A 240 9.28 -1.29 31.66
CA PRO A 240 10.46 -1.71 32.42
C PRO A 240 10.13 -2.11 33.86
N TYR A 241 8.94 -1.79 34.36
CA TYR A 241 8.53 -2.08 35.73
C TYR A 241 7.28 -2.96 35.75
N GLU A 242 7.21 -3.87 36.71
CA GLU A 242 5.99 -4.61 37.08
C GLU A 242 5.61 -4.34 38.53
N GLU A 243 4.32 -4.37 38.82
CA GLU A 243 3.83 -4.29 40.20
C GLU A 243 3.99 -5.64 40.89
N SER A 244 4.74 -5.65 41.97
CA SER A 244 4.92 -6.82 42.84
C SER A 244 4.77 -6.41 44.29
N LYS A 245 3.77 -6.94 44.98
CA LYS A 245 3.47 -6.65 46.40
C LYS A 245 3.35 -5.15 46.70
N GLU A 246 2.60 -4.42 45.86
CA GLU A 246 2.37 -2.96 45.93
C GLU A 246 3.61 -2.09 45.70
N GLU A 247 4.73 -2.69 45.25
CA GLU A 247 5.93 -1.96 44.84
C GLU A 247 6.20 -2.13 43.35
N LEU A 248 6.75 -1.09 42.71
CA LEU A 248 7.21 -1.16 41.32
C LEU A 248 8.63 -1.75 41.30
N VAL A 249 8.75 -2.92 40.71
CA VAL A 249 10.03 -3.66 40.58
C VAL A 249 10.46 -3.69 39.11
N GLU A 250 11.74 -3.46 38.84
CA GLU A 250 12.28 -3.62 37.52
C GLU A 250 12.09 -5.08 37.04
N THR A 251 11.62 -5.22 35.81
CA THR A 251 11.40 -6.52 35.20
C THR A 251 12.08 -6.63 33.85
N THR A 252 12.61 -7.79 33.54
CA THR A 252 13.16 -8.14 32.22
C THR A 252 12.19 -8.99 31.42
N LYS A 253 10.99 -9.23 31.95
CA LYS A 253 9.96 -10.00 31.25
C LYS A 253 9.54 -9.29 29.97
N LYS A 254 9.47 -10.03 28.88
CA LYS A 254 8.97 -9.58 27.60
C LYS A 254 7.53 -10.06 27.41
N PRO A 255 6.51 -9.24 27.72
CA PRO A 255 5.10 -9.60 27.54
C PRO A 255 4.79 -9.91 26.07
N VAL A 256 5.47 -9.23 25.13
CA VAL A 256 5.41 -9.60 23.73
C VAL A 256 6.49 -10.65 23.49
N TYR A 257 6.06 -11.89 23.31
CA TYR A 257 6.96 -13.04 23.21
C TYR A 257 7.74 -13.08 21.89
N LYS A 258 8.87 -13.77 21.92
CA LYS A 258 9.57 -14.18 20.72
C LYS A 258 8.63 -15.05 19.87
N ASN A 259 8.54 -14.72 18.60
CA ASN A 259 7.72 -15.46 17.65
C ASN A 259 8.42 -15.60 16.30
N HIS A 260 7.97 -16.57 15.54
CA HIS A 260 8.29 -16.71 14.12
C HIS A 260 7.06 -17.25 13.39
N SER A 261 6.93 -16.88 12.14
CA SER A 261 5.83 -17.33 11.30
C SER A 261 6.28 -17.55 9.87
N HIS A 262 5.67 -18.53 9.23
CA HIS A 262 5.81 -18.82 7.82
C HIS A 262 4.42 -18.72 7.19
N ASN A 263 4.25 -17.86 6.23
CA ASN A 263 2.99 -17.71 5.50
C ASN A 263 3.26 -17.99 4.02
N VAL A 264 2.45 -18.86 3.44
CA VAL A 264 2.44 -19.12 2.01
C VAL A 264 1.07 -18.76 1.49
N SER A 265 1.00 -17.91 0.48
CA SER A 265 -0.25 -17.63 -0.22
C SER A 265 -0.07 -17.85 -1.71
N GLN A 266 -1.09 -18.43 -2.33
CA GLN A 266 -1.10 -18.67 -3.76
C GLN A 266 -2.45 -18.25 -4.36
N THR A 267 -2.38 -17.67 -5.54
CA THR A 267 -3.55 -17.35 -6.34
C THR A 267 -3.31 -17.86 -7.74
N LEU A 268 -4.25 -18.63 -8.25
CA LEU A 268 -4.26 -19.10 -9.63
C LEU A 268 -5.53 -18.60 -10.29
N SER A 269 -5.40 -17.94 -11.42
CA SER A 269 -6.54 -17.41 -12.18
C SER A 269 -6.46 -17.90 -13.61
N TYR A 270 -7.55 -18.44 -14.13
CA TYR A 270 -7.64 -18.94 -15.50
C TYR A 270 -8.80 -18.29 -16.24
N ALA A 271 -8.52 -17.56 -17.28
CA ALA A 271 -9.50 -16.97 -18.19
C ALA A 271 -9.94 -18.02 -19.21
N ALA A 272 -11.01 -18.76 -18.90
CA ALA A 272 -11.54 -19.79 -19.79
C ALA A 272 -12.15 -19.19 -21.05
N THR A 273 -12.83 -18.04 -20.92
CA THR A 273 -13.39 -17.23 -22.01
C THR A 273 -13.30 -15.75 -21.64
N GLU A 274 -13.66 -14.84 -22.56
CA GLU A 274 -13.76 -13.40 -22.26
C GLU A 274 -14.78 -13.06 -21.15
N ARG A 275 -15.69 -13.98 -20.86
CA ARG A 275 -16.78 -13.78 -19.87
C ARG A 275 -16.68 -14.70 -18.65
N LEU A 276 -15.79 -15.70 -18.69
CA LEU A 276 -15.66 -16.69 -17.62
C LEU A 276 -14.21 -16.78 -17.16
N SER A 277 -13.97 -16.49 -15.91
CA SER A 277 -12.69 -16.71 -15.22
C SER A 277 -12.88 -17.60 -13.99
N LEU A 278 -11.91 -18.47 -13.76
CA LEU A 278 -11.84 -19.34 -12.59
C LEU A 278 -10.69 -18.84 -11.71
N HIS A 279 -10.94 -18.74 -10.42
CA HIS A 279 -9.94 -18.30 -9.44
C HIS A 279 -9.82 -19.31 -8.31
N LEU A 280 -8.60 -19.77 -8.07
CA LEU A 280 -8.24 -20.61 -6.93
C LEU A 280 -7.30 -19.81 -6.01
N ASN A 281 -7.64 -19.72 -4.73
CA ASN A 281 -6.82 -19.08 -3.73
C ASN A 281 -6.56 -20.09 -2.61
N GLY A 282 -5.30 -20.13 -2.12
CA GLY A 282 -4.85 -20.91 -0.97
C GLY A 282 -3.97 -20.04 -0.06
N ASN A 283 -4.09 -20.22 1.25
CA ASN A 283 -3.26 -19.59 2.27
C ASN A 283 -2.81 -20.65 3.27
#